data_af6e00ba955e9caccb92e1281cff791f
#
_entry.id   af6e00ba955e9caccb92e1281cff791f
#
_cell.length_a   1.000
_cell.length_b   1.000
_cell.length_c   1.000
_cell.angle_alpha   90.00
_cell.angle_beta   90.00
_cell.angle_gamma   90.00
#
_symmetry.space_group_name_H-M   'P 1'
#
loop_
_entity.id
_entity.type
_entity.pdbx_description
1 polymer ?
#
loop_
_entity_poly.entity_id
_entity_poly.type
_entity_poly.pdbx_seq_one_letter_code
_entity_poly.pdbx_strand_id
1 'polypeptide(L)'
;MSLAPKAIAASWYPVAVNTSMMVFVDKSSIKKTGTTAKFWQWQLFARSIGKTDSAKSQIIMDCKTKQRKTEYMVAIAEIDTIQQEGKVDSSYESVTPNTLEYAVYDAVCNNKFTGQPQKSVNIYDVRSFLYRSQ
;
A
#
# COMPACT_ATOMS: atom_id res chain seq x y z
N MET A 1 -3.33 14.37 32.26
CA MET A 1 -4.01 14.51 30.99
C MET A 1 -3.08 14.04 29.86
N SER A 2 -3.44 12.97 29.21
CA SER A 2 -2.63 12.44 28.13
C SER A 2 -2.86 13.26 26.86
N LEU A 3 -1.81 13.92 26.37
CA LEU A 3 -1.83 14.61 25.08
C LEU A 3 -1.40 13.64 23.99
N ALA A 4 -2.12 12.53 23.85
CA ALA A 4 -1.90 11.65 22.70
C ALA A 4 -2.11 12.47 21.42
N PRO A 5 -1.17 12.44 20.46
CA PRO A 5 -1.39 13.13 19.20
C PRO A 5 -2.64 12.56 18.53
N LYS A 6 -3.49 13.43 17.99
CA LYS A 6 -4.64 13.02 17.20
C LYS A 6 -4.14 12.10 16.09
N ALA A 7 -4.68 10.89 16.01
CA ALA A 7 -4.42 10.02 14.89
C ALA A 7 -4.88 10.72 13.60
N ILE A 8 -3.96 10.89 12.65
CA ILE A 8 -4.30 11.42 11.34
C ILE A 8 -5.10 10.33 10.62
N ALA A 9 -6.31 10.67 10.16
CA ALA A 9 -7.11 9.73 9.40
C ALA A 9 -6.38 9.30 8.14
N ALA A 10 -6.40 8.01 7.84
CA ALA A 10 -5.80 7.47 6.64
C ALA A 10 -6.45 8.06 5.39
N SER A 11 -5.67 8.23 4.36
CA SER A 11 -6.09 8.79 3.08
C SER A 11 -5.62 7.85 1.97
N TRP A 12 -6.39 6.78 1.74
CA TRP A 12 -6.05 5.71 0.81
C TRP A 12 -6.40 6.09 -0.62
N TYR A 13 -5.38 6.27 -1.45
CA TYR A 13 -5.54 6.52 -2.89
C TYR A 13 -5.22 5.27 -3.69
N PRO A 14 -6.07 4.89 -4.68
CA PRO A 14 -5.72 3.82 -5.60
C PRO A 14 -4.57 4.30 -6.50
N VAL A 15 -3.49 3.53 -6.56
CA VAL A 15 -2.29 3.92 -7.33
C VAL A 15 -1.87 2.88 -8.36
N ALA A 16 -2.28 1.64 -8.21
CA ALA A 16 -1.90 0.56 -9.12
C ALA A 16 -2.97 -0.52 -9.15
N VAL A 17 -3.17 -1.12 -10.32
CA VAL A 17 -4.14 -2.19 -10.49
C VAL A 17 -3.70 -3.13 -11.60
N ASN A 18 -3.93 -4.43 -11.39
CA ASN A 18 -3.87 -5.46 -12.43
C ASN A 18 -5.00 -6.45 -12.19
N THR A 19 -5.01 -7.58 -12.90
CA THR A 19 -6.07 -8.58 -12.74
C THR A 19 -6.02 -9.32 -11.39
N SER A 20 -4.89 -9.27 -10.70
CA SER A 20 -4.66 -10.01 -9.45
C SER A 20 -4.87 -9.18 -8.21
N MET A 21 -4.69 -7.86 -8.27
CA MET A 21 -4.78 -7.00 -7.10
C MET A 21 -4.95 -5.53 -7.43
N MET A 22 -5.36 -4.78 -6.42
CA MET A 22 -5.38 -3.34 -6.44
C MET A 22 -4.53 -2.83 -5.27
N VAL A 23 -3.71 -1.82 -5.52
CA VAL A 23 -2.80 -1.27 -4.51
C VAL A 23 -3.20 0.17 -4.20
N PHE A 24 -3.35 0.45 -2.91
CA PHE A 24 -3.61 1.79 -2.39
C PHE A 24 -2.40 2.26 -1.60
N VAL A 25 -2.19 3.57 -1.60
CA VAL A 25 -1.19 4.23 -0.75
C VAL A 25 -1.91 5.19 0.18
N ASP A 26 -1.58 5.14 1.46
CA ASP A 26 -2.02 6.13 2.42
C ASP A 26 -1.15 7.38 2.27
N LYS A 27 -1.66 8.37 1.54
CA LYS A 27 -0.93 9.61 1.28
C LYS A 27 -0.59 10.35 2.57
N SER A 28 -1.43 10.26 3.59
CA SER A 28 -1.20 10.90 4.89
C SER A 28 -0.02 10.29 5.66
N SER A 29 0.37 9.06 5.31
CA SER A 29 1.46 8.36 5.97
C SER A 29 2.85 8.69 5.40
N ILE A 30 2.91 9.34 4.25
CA ILE A 30 4.18 9.57 3.55
C ILE A 30 5.08 10.49 4.35
N LYS A 31 6.28 10.01 4.69
CA LYS A 31 7.32 10.79 5.34
C LYS A 31 8.58 10.74 4.49
N LYS A 32 8.98 11.90 3.99
CA LYS A 32 10.18 12.03 3.16
C LYS A 32 11.36 12.45 4.01
N THR A 33 12.49 11.76 3.84
CA THR A 33 13.75 12.05 4.50
C THR A 33 14.87 11.92 3.47
N GLY A 34 15.44 13.05 3.06
CA GLY A 34 16.43 13.05 1.98
C GLY A 34 15.81 12.50 0.69
N THR A 35 16.39 11.45 0.14
CA THR A 35 15.91 10.80 -1.09
C THR A 35 14.93 9.66 -0.85
N THR A 36 14.63 9.34 0.41
CA THR A 36 13.74 8.23 0.75
C THR A 36 12.37 8.71 1.18
N ALA A 37 11.36 7.89 0.93
CA ALA A 37 10.00 8.08 1.40
C ALA A 37 9.54 6.81 2.12
N LYS A 38 9.00 6.97 3.31
CA LYS A 38 8.43 5.89 4.11
C LYS A 38 6.92 6.07 4.13
N PHE A 39 6.18 5.02 3.85
CA PHE A 39 4.73 5.10 3.74
C PHE A 39 4.08 3.74 3.92
N TRP A 40 2.75 3.75 4.10
CA TRP A 40 1.94 2.54 4.13
C TRP A 40 1.25 2.33 2.79
N GLN A 41 1.29 1.10 2.28
CA GLN A 41 0.50 0.65 1.16
C GLN A 41 -0.43 -0.48 1.58
N TRP A 42 -1.51 -0.65 0.85
CA TRP A 42 -2.50 -1.70 1.08
C TRP A 42 -2.75 -2.44 -0.24
N GLN A 43 -2.38 -3.72 -0.27
CA GLN A 43 -2.62 -4.60 -1.41
C GLN A 43 -3.88 -5.41 -1.14
N LEU A 44 -4.88 -5.29 -2.01
CA LEU A 44 -6.12 -6.03 -1.90
C LEU A 44 -6.18 -7.01 -3.05
N PHE A 45 -6.26 -8.30 -2.72
CA PHE A 45 -6.14 -9.39 -3.68
C PHE A 45 -7.49 -9.74 -4.30
N ALA A 46 -7.50 -9.98 -5.63
CA ALA A 46 -8.70 -10.44 -6.34
C ALA A 46 -9.20 -11.78 -5.80
N ARG A 47 -8.27 -12.61 -5.35
CA ARG A 47 -8.55 -13.90 -4.71
C ARG A 47 -7.69 -14.05 -3.47
N SER A 48 -8.24 -14.71 -2.45
CA SER A 48 -7.49 -14.99 -1.24
C SER A 48 -6.24 -15.81 -1.53
N ILE A 49 -5.14 -15.45 -0.86
CA ILE A 49 -3.90 -16.23 -0.86
C ILE A 49 -3.87 -16.97 0.47
N GLY A 50 -4.19 -18.27 0.44
CA GLY A 50 -4.53 -18.99 1.66
C GLY A 50 -5.75 -18.38 2.31
N LYS A 51 -5.61 -17.88 3.54
CA LYS A 51 -6.66 -17.15 4.27
C LYS A 51 -6.49 -15.63 4.19
N THR A 52 -5.48 -15.14 3.46
CA THR A 52 -5.16 -13.72 3.39
C THR A 52 -5.89 -13.07 2.22
N ASP A 53 -6.69 -12.05 2.52
CA ASP A 53 -7.46 -11.29 1.54
C ASP A 53 -6.76 -9.99 1.16
N SER A 54 -5.98 -9.42 2.05
CA SER A 54 -5.23 -8.21 1.80
C SER A 54 -4.00 -8.12 2.70
N ALA A 55 -3.08 -7.23 2.36
CA ALA A 55 -1.90 -6.98 3.17
C ALA A 55 -1.58 -5.49 3.20
N LYS A 56 -1.37 -4.96 4.40
CA LYS A 56 -0.82 -3.62 4.58
C LYS A 56 0.68 -3.75 4.83
N SER A 57 1.47 -2.93 4.16
CA SER A 57 2.93 -2.99 4.28
C SER A 57 3.51 -1.60 4.47
N GLN A 58 4.47 -1.47 5.36
CA GLN A 58 5.26 -0.27 5.48
C GLN A 58 6.47 -0.40 4.55
N ILE A 59 6.56 0.52 3.61
CA ILE A 59 7.56 0.51 2.54
C ILE A 59 8.50 1.68 2.73
N ILE A 60 9.78 1.46 2.46
CA ILE A 60 10.75 2.53 2.23
C ILE A 60 11.09 2.52 0.74
N MET A 61 10.88 3.65 0.09
CA MET A 61 11.18 3.85 -1.32
C MET A 61 12.33 4.86 -1.44
N ASP A 62 13.42 4.46 -2.11
CA ASP A 62 14.47 5.39 -2.49
C ASP A 62 14.14 5.98 -3.86
N CYS A 63 13.74 7.26 -3.85
CA CYS A 63 13.30 7.92 -5.06
C CYS A 63 14.44 8.23 -6.04
N LYS A 64 15.67 8.30 -5.54
CA LYS A 64 16.84 8.54 -6.37
C LYS A 64 17.31 7.28 -7.09
N THR A 65 17.45 6.18 -6.35
CA THR A 65 17.96 4.92 -6.90
C THR A 65 16.88 4.04 -7.49
N LYS A 66 15.60 4.38 -7.29
CA LYS A 66 14.43 3.57 -7.68
C LYS A 66 14.51 2.16 -7.11
N GLN A 67 14.69 2.11 -5.80
CA GLN A 67 14.72 0.87 -5.03
C GLN A 67 13.74 0.94 -3.88
N ARG A 68 13.26 -0.21 -3.44
CA ARG A 68 12.32 -0.29 -2.33
C ARG A 68 12.63 -1.47 -1.43
N LYS A 69 12.20 -1.37 -0.16
CA LYS A 69 12.18 -2.50 0.76
C LYS A 69 10.94 -2.43 1.65
N THR A 70 10.54 -3.58 2.15
CA THR A 70 9.45 -3.71 3.11
C THR A 70 10.02 -3.79 4.52
N GLU A 71 9.50 -2.96 5.43
CA GLU A 71 9.92 -2.99 6.84
C GLU A 71 8.94 -3.69 7.76
N TYR A 72 7.66 -3.65 7.44
CA TYR A 72 6.60 -4.21 8.27
C TYR A 72 5.46 -4.69 7.39
N MET A 73 4.80 -5.77 7.79
CA MET A 73 3.68 -6.31 7.04
C MET A 73 2.57 -6.79 7.96
N VAL A 74 1.33 -6.54 7.56
CA VAL A 74 0.12 -6.98 8.24
C VAL A 74 -0.72 -7.77 7.25
N ALA A 75 -0.90 -9.08 7.50
CA ALA A 75 -1.77 -9.92 6.69
C ALA A 75 -3.19 -9.89 7.28
N ILE A 76 -4.18 -9.64 6.43
CA ILE A 76 -5.56 -9.40 6.83
C ILE A 76 -6.48 -10.39 6.13
N ALA A 77 -7.36 -11.04 6.94
CA ALA A 77 -8.46 -11.86 6.44
C ALA A 77 -9.75 -11.05 6.47
N GLU A 78 -10.60 -11.28 5.48
CA GLU A 78 -11.87 -10.57 5.34
C GLU A 78 -11.66 -9.06 5.30
N ILE A 79 -12.37 -8.30 6.15
CA ILE A 79 -12.30 -6.83 6.13
C ILE A 79 -11.20 -6.31 7.07
N ASP A 80 -11.08 -6.87 8.27
CA ASP A 80 -10.23 -6.30 9.31
C ASP A 80 -9.61 -7.33 10.27
N THR A 81 -9.70 -8.62 9.96
CA THR A 81 -9.14 -9.63 10.83
C THR A 81 -7.64 -9.80 10.57
N ILE A 82 -6.83 -9.32 11.50
CA ILE A 82 -5.38 -9.47 11.40
C ILE A 82 -5.01 -10.91 11.67
N GLN A 83 -4.41 -11.58 10.67
CA GLN A 83 -3.96 -12.97 10.79
C GLN A 83 -2.53 -13.06 11.30
N GLN A 84 -1.68 -12.17 10.84
CA GLN A 84 -0.27 -12.15 11.16
C GLN A 84 0.27 -10.76 10.93
N GLU A 85 1.20 -10.32 11.77
CA GLU A 85 1.89 -9.06 11.54
C GLU A 85 3.29 -9.12 12.15
N GLY A 86 4.20 -8.31 11.63
CA GLY A 86 5.55 -8.22 12.17
C GLY A 86 6.50 -7.49 11.25
N LYS A 87 7.69 -7.26 11.78
CA LYS A 87 8.79 -6.69 11.01
C LYS A 87 9.23 -7.67 9.93
N VAL A 88 9.58 -7.12 8.79
CA VAL A 88 10.12 -7.87 7.66
C VAL A 88 11.59 -7.50 7.50
N ASP A 89 12.45 -8.52 7.48
CA ASP A 89 13.86 -8.34 7.16
C ASP A 89 14.03 -8.51 5.66
N SER A 90 14.02 -7.38 4.95
CA SER A 90 14.17 -7.38 3.50
C SER A 90 15.28 -6.43 3.08
N SER A 91 15.89 -6.71 1.94
CA SER A 91 16.87 -5.83 1.31
C SER A 91 16.19 -4.98 0.25
N TYR A 92 16.86 -3.91 -0.19
CA TYR A 92 16.37 -3.09 -1.29
C TYR A 92 16.31 -3.90 -2.58
N GLU A 93 15.21 -3.73 -3.31
CA GLU A 93 14.98 -4.32 -4.62
C GLU A 93 14.71 -3.22 -5.63
N SER A 94 15.18 -3.41 -6.86
CA SER A 94 14.95 -2.45 -7.93
C SER A 94 13.47 -2.39 -8.31
N VAL A 95 12.99 -1.17 -8.52
CA VAL A 95 11.65 -0.91 -9.05
C VAL A 95 11.77 -0.78 -10.56
N THR A 96 11.15 -1.70 -11.30
CA THR A 96 11.26 -1.74 -12.76
C THR A 96 10.01 -1.17 -13.43
N PRO A 97 10.17 -0.54 -14.61
CA PRO A 97 9.02 -0.03 -15.37
C PRO A 97 7.99 -1.12 -15.68
N ASN A 98 6.73 -0.71 -15.85
CA ASN A 98 5.60 -1.58 -16.18
C ASN A 98 5.25 -2.61 -15.08
N THR A 99 5.53 -2.28 -13.83
CA THR A 99 5.13 -3.09 -12.68
C THR A 99 4.21 -2.29 -11.76
N LEU A 100 3.49 -2.99 -10.86
CA LEU A 100 2.69 -2.34 -9.82
C LEU A 100 3.56 -1.48 -8.91
N GLU A 101 4.76 -1.98 -8.59
CA GLU A 101 5.72 -1.26 -7.74
C GLU A 101 6.16 0.06 -8.38
N TYR A 102 6.28 0.10 -9.69
CA TYR A 102 6.63 1.34 -10.39
C TYR A 102 5.51 2.36 -10.31
N ALA A 103 4.25 1.94 -10.41
CA ALA A 103 3.11 2.83 -10.24
C ALA A 103 3.06 3.39 -8.81
N VAL A 104 3.39 2.59 -7.80
CA VAL A 104 3.52 3.05 -6.42
C VAL A 104 4.67 4.06 -6.30
N TYR A 105 5.83 3.76 -6.89
CA TYR A 105 6.97 4.67 -6.94
C TYR A 105 6.58 6.02 -7.53
N ASP A 106 5.89 6.00 -8.67
CA ASP A 106 5.50 7.21 -9.38
C ASP A 106 4.52 8.06 -8.55
N ALA A 107 3.56 7.41 -7.89
CA ALA A 107 2.64 8.11 -7.00
C ALA A 107 3.38 8.77 -5.83
N VAL A 108 4.24 8.03 -5.15
CA VAL A 108 4.90 8.50 -3.92
C VAL A 108 6.03 9.48 -4.23
N CYS A 109 6.90 9.16 -5.19
CA CYS A 109 8.09 9.98 -5.48
C CYS A 109 7.77 11.18 -6.36
N ASN A 110 6.80 11.06 -7.27
CA ASN A 110 6.42 12.11 -8.23
C ASN A 110 5.07 12.75 -7.92
N ASN A 111 4.49 12.41 -6.75
CA ASN A 111 3.21 12.96 -6.28
C ASN A 111 2.07 12.78 -7.30
N LYS A 112 1.99 11.62 -7.93
CA LYS A 112 0.97 11.31 -8.93
C LYS A 112 -0.18 10.54 -8.30
N PHE A 113 -1.00 11.23 -7.52
CA PHE A 113 -2.22 10.70 -6.94
C PHE A 113 -3.42 11.19 -7.73
N THR A 114 -4.32 10.26 -8.10
CA THR A 114 -5.55 10.57 -8.82
C THR A 114 -6.73 9.93 -8.10
N GLY A 115 -7.94 10.41 -8.42
CA GLY A 115 -9.16 9.92 -7.80
C GLY A 115 -9.40 10.50 -6.42
N GLN A 116 -10.34 9.90 -5.70
CA GLN A 116 -10.75 10.34 -4.37
C GLN A 116 -10.13 9.45 -3.29
N PRO A 117 -9.63 10.06 -2.20
CA PRO A 117 -9.12 9.28 -1.09
C PRO A 117 -10.26 8.60 -0.32
N GLN A 118 -9.96 7.46 0.26
CA GLN A 118 -10.87 6.72 1.13
C GLN A 118 -10.25 6.55 2.50
N LYS A 119 -11.07 6.67 3.55
CA LYS A 119 -10.61 6.44 4.93
C LYS A 119 -10.32 4.98 5.19
N SER A 120 -11.06 4.09 4.52
CA SER A 120 -10.88 2.65 4.55
C SER A 120 -11.30 2.07 3.22
N VAL A 121 -10.76 0.90 2.88
CA VAL A 121 -11.05 0.22 1.62
C VAL A 121 -11.71 -1.12 1.93
N ASN A 122 -12.79 -1.41 1.22
CA ASN A 122 -13.55 -2.65 1.38
C ASN A 122 -13.11 -3.66 0.32
N ILE A 123 -12.66 -4.84 0.77
CA ILE A 123 -12.17 -5.89 -0.13
C ILE A 123 -13.24 -6.36 -1.13
N TYR A 124 -14.50 -6.40 -0.71
CA TYR A 124 -15.58 -6.87 -1.60
C TYR A 124 -15.86 -5.87 -2.71
N ASP A 125 -15.77 -4.57 -2.44
CA ASP A 125 -15.88 -3.53 -3.47
C ASP A 125 -14.73 -3.62 -4.47
N VAL A 126 -13.51 -3.85 -3.99
CA VAL A 126 -12.33 -4.03 -4.84
C VAL A 126 -12.50 -5.27 -5.72
N ARG A 127 -12.94 -6.39 -5.17
CA ARG A 127 -13.17 -7.62 -5.92
C ARG A 127 -14.24 -7.44 -6.99
N SER A 128 -15.33 -6.75 -6.66
CA SER A 128 -16.37 -6.42 -7.63
C SER A 128 -15.82 -5.59 -8.78
N PHE A 129 -14.99 -4.59 -8.48
CA PHE A 129 -14.33 -3.78 -9.49
C PHE A 129 -13.41 -4.61 -10.37
N LEU A 130 -12.56 -5.46 -9.78
CA LEU A 130 -11.62 -6.30 -10.52
C LEU A 130 -12.34 -7.30 -11.43
N TYR A 131 -13.45 -7.89 -10.97
CA TYR A 131 -14.25 -8.79 -11.79
C TYR A 131 -14.86 -8.08 -13.00
N ARG A 132 -15.37 -6.87 -12.83
CA ARG A 132 -15.99 -6.11 -13.93
C ARG A 132 -14.97 -5.60 -14.95
N SER A 133 -13.70 -5.52 -14.56
CA SER A 133 -12.62 -5.01 -15.42
C SER A 133 -11.96 -6.10 -16.28
N GLN A 134 -12.38 -7.35 -16.12
CA GLN A 134 -11.82 -8.47 -16.90
C GLN A 134 -12.57 -8.72 -18.20
#